data_92333fb29ec02a54a39649694ba10b36
#
_entry.id   92333fb29ec02a54a39649694ba10b36
#
_cell.length_a   1.000
_cell.length_b   1.000
_cell.length_c   1.000
_cell.angle_alpha   90.00
_cell.angle_beta   90.00
_cell.angle_gamma   90.00
#
_symmetry.space_group_name_H-M   'P 1'
#
loop_
_entity.id
_entity.type
_entity.pdbx_description
1 polymer ?
#
loop_
_entity_poly.entity_id
_entity_poly.type
_entity_poly.pdbx_seq_one_letter_code
_entity_poly.pdbx_strand_id
1 'polypeptide(L)'
;MSVERPQQFLTPFADDFELSDAFEAGEVRVVTGLKDARTGDTLVTKDGMRAKRHTKGDAHAALPGTTAPPPPVFAAAVEPVATADLAALEEALALMCRDDPSLTVTDEDGGLVLRGAGELHLEVACDRLRSDFGVEASLSRPRVALRESVEMAFEHSTDVIYDATLGGQRLFCGLRLRVTPLADEEAYEAAVPITTNAVDATPLLREALEEGLAAAATRGVLRGQALAGVAVEALSLQTDGPATTPGAVRACAALALADALKRAQPVLLEPIVRLEIEAPDRAVGDVLSDLATARRAKVLDVTSRATRSVIIANAPLETLLGYSTALRSLTQGEATFAQAFAHLAPRVG
;
A
#
# COMPACT_ATOMS: atom_id res chain seq x y z
N MET A 1 6.94 15.38 12.80
CA MET A 1 6.34 15.55 14.14
C MET A 1 5.67 16.92 14.15
N SER A 2 4.32 16.94 14.03
CA SER A 2 3.52 18.15 14.04
C SER A 2 3.15 18.55 15.48
N VAL A 3 2.88 19.83 15.72
CA VAL A 3 2.42 20.34 17.02
C VAL A 3 1.04 20.93 16.81
N GLU A 4 0.04 20.28 17.38
CA GLU A 4 -1.35 20.67 17.25
C GLU A 4 -1.96 21.07 18.61
N ARG A 5 -3.07 21.78 18.57
CA ARG A 5 -3.85 22.12 19.76
C ARG A 5 -5.22 21.46 19.67
N PRO A 6 -5.54 20.52 20.55
CA PRO A 6 -6.89 19.96 20.62
C PRO A 6 -7.87 21.08 21.00
N GLN A 7 -9.09 20.96 20.47
CA GLN A 7 -10.16 21.90 20.80
C GLN A 7 -10.98 21.42 21.99
N GLN A 8 -11.34 20.14 22.00
CA GLN A 8 -12.16 19.55 23.04
C GLN A 8 -11.74 18.10 23.30
N PHE A 9 -12.00 17.67 24.53
CA PHE A 9 -11.95 16.26 24.92
C PHE A 9 -13.37 15.79 25.23
N LEU A 10 -13.75 14.65 24.70
CA LEU A 10 -15.09 14.09 24.87
C LEU A 10 -14.99 12.66 25.39
N THR A 11 -15.94 12.29 26.26
CA THR A 11 -16.15 10.92 26.68
C THR A 11 -17.23 10.30 25.78
N PRO A 12 -16.94 9.20 25.07
CA PRO A 12 -17.93 8.52 24.24
C PRO A 12 -18.85 7.67 25.12
N PHE A 13 -20.17 7.76 24.91
CA PHE A 13 -21.21 6.92 25.48
C PHE A 13 -22.12 6.41 24.35
N ALA A 14 -21.78 5.27 23.76
CA ALA A 14 -22.38 4.76 22.52
C ALA A 14 -22.35 5.84 21.41
N ASP A 15 -23.50 6.35 21.01
CA ASP A 15 -23.64 7.38 19.97
C ASP A 15 -23.58 8.81 20.51
N ASP A 16 -23.53 8.99 21.85
CA ASP A 16 -23.49 10.30 22.50
C ASP A 16 -22.08 10.65 22.98
N PHE A 17 -21.81 11.94 23.09
CA PHE A 17 -20.52 12.48 23.52
C PHE A 17 -20.71 13.52 24.62
N GLU A 18 -20.04 13.33 25.76
CA GLU A 18 -20.03 14.30 26.84
C GLU A 18 -18.69 15.03 26.94
N LEU A 19 -18.72 16.35 27.17
CA LEU A 19 -17.52 17.14 27.40
C LEU A 19 -16.76 16.67 28.64
N SER A 20 -15.42 16.56 28.50
CA SER A 20 -14.55 16.18 29.60
C SER A 20 -13.38 17.17 29.68
N ASP A 21 -13.10 17.68 30.88
CA ASP A 21 -11.97 18.60 31.13
C ASP A 21 -10.64 17.88 31.39
N ALA A 22 -10.69 16.60 31.76
CA ALA A 22 -9.55 15.78 32.08
C ALA A 22 -9.81 14.29 31.78
N PHE A 23 -8.74 13.52 31.64
CA PHE A 23 -8.80 12.07 31.49
C PHE A 23 -7.62 11.42 32.20
N GLU A 24 -7.81 10.16 32.62
CA GLU A 24 -6.81 9.38 33.33
C GLU A 24 -6.20 8.30 32.46
N ALA A 25 -5.09 7.72 32.93
CA ALA A 25 -4.45 6.61 32.21
C ALA A 25 -5.37 5.39 32.16
N GLY A 26 -5.52 4.79 30.98
CA GLY A 26 -6.39 3.64 30.72
C GLY A 26 -7.78 4.02 30.19
N GLU A 27 -8.10 5.30 30.09
CA GLU A 27 -9.38 5.75 29.54
C GLU A 27 -9.32 5.96 28.03
N VAL A 28 -10.45 5.75 27.36
CA VAL A 28 -10.65 6.06 25.93
C VAL A 28 -11.36 7.41 25.83
N ARG A 29 -10.84 8.30 25.01
CA ARG A 29 -11.38 9.64 24.81
C ARG A 29 -11.40 10.01 23.32
N VAL A 30 -12.31 10.89 22.98
CA VAL A 30 -12.35 11.53 21.67
C VAL A 30 -11.69 12.91 21.81
N VAL A 31 -10.77 13.20 20.89
CA VAL A 31 -10.04 14.48 20.83
C VAL A 31 -10.41 15.16 19.53
N THR A 32 -10.97 16.37 19.60
CA THR A 32 -11.35 17.13 18.41
C THR A 32 -10.35 18.22 18.06
N GLY A 33 -10.35 18.67 16.80
CA GLY A 33 -9.54 19.79 16.31
C GLY A 33 -8.12 19.43 15.88
N LEU A 34 -7.78 18.15 15.81
CA LEU A 34 -6.51 17.68 15.24
C LEU A 34 -6.63 17.59 13.71
N LYS A 35 -5.66 18.16 12.98
CA LYS A 35 -5.66 18.22 11.51
C LYS A 35 -4.71 17.21 10.87
N ASP A 36 -3.55 16.99 11.50
CA ASP A 36 -2.48 16.15 10.95
C ASP A 36 -2.42 14.75 11.58
N ALA A 37 -3.07 14.56 12.75
CA ALA A 37 -3.08 13.28 13.45
C ALA A 37 -3.75 12.18 12.60
N ARG A 38 -3.14 11.00 12.62
CA ARG A 38 -3.60 9.81 11.88
C ARG A 38 -3.79 8.63 12.84
N THR A 39 -4.56 7.67 12.43
CA THR A 39 -4.68 6.39 13.15
C THR A 39 -3.32 5.73 13.31
N GLY A 40 -2.98 5.33 14.53
CA GLY A 40 -1.67 4.79 14.90
C GLY A 40 -0.68 5.81 15.45
N ASP A 41 -0.97 7.11 15.38
CA ASP A 41 -0.11 8.15 15.93
C ASP A 41 -0.14 8.16 17.47
N THR A 42 1.01 8.49 18.07
CA THR A 42 1.11 8.71 19.51
C THR A 42 1.13 10.21 19.81
N LEU A 43 0.13 10.67 20.56
CA LEU A 43 0.07 12.04 21.03
C LEU A 43 0.86 12.21 22.33
N VAL A 44 1.72 13.21 22.39
CA VAL A 44 2.53 13.54 23.58
C VAL A 44 2.41 15.02 23.92
N THR A 45 2.40 15.35 25.21
CA THR A 45 2.40 16.77 25.65
C THR A 45 3.74 17.43 25.37
N LYS A 46 3.74 18.77 25.20
CA LYS A 46 4.98 19.55 25.04
C LYS A 46 5.97 19.36 26.20
N ASP A 47 5.47 19.21 27.40
CA ASP A 47 6.30 19.02 28.59
C ASP A 47 6.90 17.60 28.63
N GLY A 48 6.20 16.59 28.16
CA GLY A 48 6.72 15.25 27.94
C GLY A 48 7.88 15.20 26.92
N MET A 49 7.89 16.11 25.94
CA MET A 49 9.03 16.27 25.02
C MET A 49 10.25 16.91 25.65
N ARG A 50 10.05 17.84 26.62
CA ARG A 50 11.16 18.52 27.34
C ARG A 50 11.83 17.60 28.34
N ALA A 51 11.09 16.68 28.95
CA ALA A 51 11.62 15.67 29.88
C ALA A 51 12.67 14.75 29.20
N LYS A 52 12.62 14.54 27.88
CA LYS A 52 13.63 13.78 27.11
C LYS A 52 15.05 14.37 27.14
N ARG A 53 15.24 15.63 27.52
CA ARG A 53 16.58 16.26 27.54
C ARG A 53 17.38 16.00 28.81
N HIS A 54 16.81 15.49 29.88
CA HIS A 54 17.45 15.42 31.20
C HIS A 54 17.62 14.04 31.80
N THR A 55 17.05 12.96 31.21
CA THR A 55 17.23 11.60 31.71
C THR A 55 17.76 10.66 30.64
N LYS A 56 19.02 10.24 30.78
CA LYS A 56 19.60 9.12 30.06
C LYS A 56 18.93 7.84 30.59
N GLY A 57 17.83 7.39 30.00
CA GLY A 57 17.25 6.12 30.35
C GLY A 57 15.75 5.91 30.09
N ASP A 58 14.91 6.93 30.32
CA ASP A 58 13.47 6.80 30.10
C ASP A 58 13.02 7.70 28.93
N ALA A 59 13.26 7.25 27.71
CA ALA A 59 12.49 7.74 26.60
C ALA A 59 11.03 7.31 26.87
N HIS A 60 10.10 8.28 26.99
CA HIS A 60 8.72 7.98 26.64
C HIS A 60 8.78 7.54 25.18
N ALA A 61 8.98 6.24 25.00
CA ALA A 61 8.95 5.63 23.69
C ALA A 61 7.57 5.95 23.13
N ALA A 62 7.49 6.51 21.94
CA ALA A 62 6.29 6.35 21.15
C ALA A 62 5.92 4.88 21.29
N LEU A 63 4.72 4.60 21.75
CA LEU A 63 4.26 3.22 21.80
C LEU A 63 4.59 2.60 20.46
N PRO A 64 5.19 1.40 20.40
CA PRO A 64 5.40 0.74 19.13
C PRO A 64 4.06 0.78 18.42
N GLY A 65 4.05 1.32 17.20
CA GLY A 65 2.82 1.54 16.45
C GLY A 65 1.96 0.28 16.46
N THR A 66 0.68 0.46 16.41
CA THR A 66 -0.27 -0.63 16.16
C THR A 66 0.26 -1.50 15.04
N THR A 67 0.03 -2.80 15.11
CA THR A 67 0.34 -3.75 14.03
C THR A 67 0.00 -3.11 12.68
N ALA A 68 0.95 -3.13 11.76
CA ALA A 68 0.74 -2.56 10.42
C ALA A 68 -0.59 -3.09 9.84
N PRO A 69 -1.45 -2.23 9.29
CA PRO A 69 -2.69 -2.70 8.68
C PRO A 69 -2.36 -3.64 7.53
N PRO A 70 -3.25 -4.60 7.21
CA PRO A 70 -3.07 -5.46 6.06
C PRO A 70 -2.93 -4.62 4.78
N PRO A 71 -2.05 -5.01 3.85
CA PRO A 71 -1.86 -4.27 2.62
C PRO A 71 -3.16 -4.21 1.81
N PRO A 72 -3.46 -3.10 1.12
CA PRO A 72 -4.62 -2.97 0.27
C PRO A 72 -4.44 -3.80 -1.00
N VAL A 73 -5.10 -4.95 -1.06
CA VAL A 73 -5.00 -5.93 -2.15
C VAL A 73 -6.12 -5.85 -3.17
N PHE A 74 -7.17 -5.09 -2.89
CA PHE A 74 -8.25 -4.77 -3.83
C PHE A 74 -8.17 -3.33 -4.29
N ALA A 75 -8.54 -3.08 -5.54
CA ALA A 75 -8.59 -1.75 -6.14
C ALA A 75 -9.87 -1.57 -6.95
N ALA A 76 -10.50 -0.41 -6.84
CA ALA A 76 -11.64 -0.03 -7.66
C ALA A 76 -11.50 1.44 -8.06
N ALA A 77 -11.81 1.75 -9.32
CA ALA A 77 -11.94 3.16 -9.70
C ALA A 77 -13.15 3.75 -9.00
N VAL A 78 -12.99 4.94 -8.45
CA VAL A 78 -14.05 5.70 -7.78
C VAL A 78 -14.30 7.00 -8.54
N GLU A 79 -15.55 7.23 -8.91
CA GLU A 79 -15.95 8.39 -9.69
C GLU A 79 -17.14 9.08 -9.01
N PRO A 80 -17.16 10.41 -8.91
CA PRO A 80 -18.34 11.11 -8.42
C PRO A 80 -19.47 10.98 -9.44
N VAL A 81 -20.72 10.88 -8.96
CA VAL A 81 -21.90 10.84 -9.84
C VAL A 81 -22.06 12.16 -10.60
N ALA A 82 -21.75 13.28 -9.97
CA ALA A 82 -21.68 14.58 -10.62
C ALA A 82 -20.23 15.09 -10.66
N THR A 83 -19.77 15.51 -11.85
CA THR A 83 -18.41 16.02 -12.04
C THR A 83 -18.07 17.21 -11.14
N ALA A 84 -19.08 17.99 -10.73
CA ALA A 84 -18.91 19.11 -9.80
C ALA A 84 -18.43 18.68 -8.43
N ASP A 85 -18.66 17.43 -8.03
CA ASP A 85 -18.34 16.90 -6.70
C ASP A 85 -16.91 16.29 -6.63
N LEU A 86 -16.11 16.38 -7.69
CA LEU A 86 -14.77 15.79 -7.74
C LEU A 86 -13.87 16.30 -6.59
N ALA A 87 -13.87 17.61 -6.34
CA ALA A 87 -13.07 18.19 -5.26
C ALA A 87 -13.55 17.73 -3.86
N ALA A 88 -14.87 17.60 -3.68
CA ALA A 88 -15.44 17.09 -2.44
C ALA A 88 -15.11 15.59 -2.25
N LEU A 89 -15.10 14.81 -3.34
CA LEU A 89 -14.70 13.41 -3.32
C LEU A 89 -13.22 13.25 -2.92
N GLU A 90 -12.34 14.05 -3.51
CA GLU A 90 -10.89 14.04 -3.19
C GLU A 90 -10.66 14.37 -1.70
N GLU A 91 -11.34 15.40 -1.17
CA GLU A 91 -11.23 15.78 0.24
C GLU A 91 -11.77 14.68 1.17
N ALA A 92 -12.94 14.10 0.86
CA ALA A 92 -13.52 13.01 1.63
C ALA A 92 -12.63 11.78 1.66
N LEU A 93 -12.10 11.36 0.50
CA LEU A 93 -11.17 10.23 0.39
C LEU A 93 -9.86 10.48 1.17
N ALA A 94 -9.32 11.69 1.13
CA ALA A 94 -8.12 12.04 1.92
C ALA A 94 -8.37 11.93 3.43
N LEU A 95 -9.55 12.34 3.90
CA LEU A 95 -9.95 12.20 5.30
C LEU A 95 -10.16 10.73 5.68
N MET A 96 -10.79 9.93 4.82
CA MET A 96 -10.99 8.50 5.06
C MET A 96 -9.68 7.73 5.13
N CYS A 97 -8.72 8.00 4.23
CA CYS A 97 -7.39 7.39 4.27
C CYS A 97 -6.55 7.82 5.49
N ARG A 98 -6.84 8.98 6.08
CA ARG A 98 -6.24 9.42 7.34
C ARG A 98 -6.81 8.65 8.53
N ASP A 99 -8.10 8.37 8.52
CA ASP A 99 -8.82 7.63 9.54
C ASP A 99 -8.50 6.13 9.48
N ASP A 100 -8.50 5.56 8.28
CA ASP A 100 -8.22 4.15 8.03
C ASP A 100 -6.94 3.97 7.19
N PRO A 101 -5.83 3.57 7.81
CA PRO A 101 -4.55 3.38 7.11
C PRO A 101 -4.55 2.16 6.16
N SER A 102 -5.57 1.30 6.19
CA SER A 102 -5.74 0.20 5.23
C SER A 102 -6.42 0.65 3.93
N LEU A 103 -6.93 1.88 3.88
CA LEU A 103 -7.39 2.54 2.66
C LEU A 103 -6.29 3.41 2.05
N THR A 104 -6.13 3.34 0.73
CA THR A 104 -5.26 4.24 -0.01
C THR A 104 -5.92 4.70 -1.30
N VAL A 105 -5.63 5.94 -1.71
CA VAL A 105 -6.11 6.51 -2.96
C VAL A 105 -4.93 6.88 -3.83
N THR A 106 -4.99 6.52 -5.10
CA THR A 106 -3.99 6.89 -6.12
C THR A 106 -4.71 7.49 -7.33
N ASP A 107 -4.07 8.44 -8.01
CA ASP A 107 -4.49 8.88 -9.33
C ASP A 107 -3.84 7.97 -10.38
N GLU A 108 -4.65 7.27 -11.15
CA GLU A 108 -4.19 6.40 -12.24
C GLU A 108 -4.85 6.85 -13.55
N ASP A 109 -4.03 7.29 -14.49
CA ASP A 109 -4.46 7.76 -15.82
C ASP A 109 -5.55 8.86 -15.77
N GLY A 110 -5.52 9.72 -14.75
CA GLY A 110 -6.49 10.82 -14.55
C GLY A 110 -7.80 10.39 -13.86
N GLY A 111 -7.83 9.21 -13.27
CA GLY A 111 -8.96 8.71 -12.47
C GLY A 111 -8.53 8.31 -11.05
N LEU A 112 -9.41 8.51 -10.09
CA LEU A 112 -9.15 8.11 -8.70
C LEU A 112 -9.35 6.60 -8.55
N VAL A 113 -8.37 5.93 -7.97
CA VAL A 113 -8.43 4.50 -7.63
C VAL A 113 -8.35 4.33 -6.12
N LEU A 114 -9.44 3.84 -5.54
CA LEU A 114 -9.51 3.48 -4.13
C LEU A 114 -9.03 2.04 -3.95
N ARG A 115 -8.12 1.83 -3.01
CA ARG A 115 -7.58 0.52 -2.66
C ARG A 115 -7.91 0.19 -1.21
N GLY A 116 -8.20 -1.09 -0.93
CA GLY A 116 -8.59 -1.55 0.40
C GLY A 116 -8.27 -3.03 0.61
N ALA A 117 -8.49 -3.50 1.84
CA ALA A 117 -8.19 -4.87 2.25
C ALA A 117 -9.16 -5.93 1.67
N GLY A 118 -10.33 -5.53 1.16
CA GLY A 118 -11.35 -6.46 0.64
C GLY A 118 -12.45 -5.78 -0.15
N GLU A 119 -13.27 -6.56 -0.86
CA GLU A 119 -14.43 -6.06 -1.62
C GLU A 119 -15.41 -5.32 -0.70
N LEU A 120 -15.82 -5.96 0.40
CA LEU A 120 -16.73 -5.35 1.39
C LEU A 120 -16.13 -4.07 1.99
N HIS A 121 -14.82 -4.02 2.19
CA HIS A 121 -14.15 -2.82 2.70
C HIS A 121 -14.31 -1.64 1.72
N LEU A 122 -14.18 -1.87 0.42
CA LEU A 122 -14.41 -0.85 -0.60
C LEU A 122 -15.88 -0.43 -0.69
N GLU A 123 -16.82 -1.37 -0.56
CA GLU A 123 -18.26 -1.09 -0.52
C GLU A 123 -18.63 -0.23 0.69
N VAL A 124 -18.16 -0.60 1.89
CA VAL A 124 -18.36 0.19 3.12
C VAL A 124 -17.75 1.58 2.99
N ALA A 125 -16.55 1.69 2.39
CA ALA A 125 -15.94 2.99 2.14
C ALA A 125 -16.80 3.86 1.21
N CYS A 126 -17.40 3.27 0.16
CA CYS A 126 -18.32 3.99 -0.72
C CYS A 126 -19.61 4.42 -0.01
N ASP A 127 -20.16 3.58 0.84
CA ASP A 127 -21.33 3.92 1.64
C ASP A 127 -21.02 5.06 2.63
N ARG A 128 -19.82 5.08 3.23
CA ARG A 128 -19.35 6.18 4.09
C ARG A 128 -19.19 7.49 3.33
N LEU A 129 -18.77 7.50 2.07
CA LEU A 129 -18.75 8.73 1.25
C LEU A 129 -20.12 9.39 1.20
N ARG A 130 -21.17 8.57 1.07
CA ARG A 130 -22.56 9.07 1.07
C ARG A 130 -23.05 9.49 2.46
N SER A 131 -22.87 8.64 3.48
CA SER A 131 -23.43 8.84 4.82
C SER A 131 -22.73 9.94 5.61
N ASP A 132 -21.40 9.95 5.59
CA ASP A 132 -20.58 10.78 6.45
C ASP A 132 -20.17 12.10 5.76
N PHE A 133 -19.99 12.08 4.44
CA PHE A 133 -19.49 13.22 3.67
C PHE A 133 -20.54 13.80 2.71
N GLY A 134 -21.67 13.12 2.49
CA GLY A 134 -22.71 13.57 1.56
C GLY A 134 -22.29 13.55 0.09
N VAL A 135 -21.25 12.80 -0.26
CA VAL A 135 -20.72 12.68 -1.62
C VAL A 135 -21.23 11.40 -2.25
N GLU A 136 -21.99 11.53 -3.34
CA GLU A 136 -22.42 10.37 -4.13
C GLU A 136 -21.33 9.95 -5.10
N ALA A 137 -20.79 8.76 -4.89
CA ALA A 137 -19.77 8.17 -5.75
C ALA A 137 -20.17 6.76 -6.21
N SER A 138 -19.63 6.35 -7.35
CA SER A 138 -19.76 4.99 -7.87
C SER A 138 -18.42 4.30 -7.86
N LEU A 139 -18.40 3.01 -7.50
CA LEU A 139 -17.23 2.15 -7.60
C LEU A 139 -17.32 1.27 -8.86
N SER A 140 -16.21 1.17 -9.58
CA SER A 140 -16.07 0.13 -10.60
C SER A 140 -16.03 -1.26 -9.95
N ARG A 141 -16.12 -2.33 -10.76
CA ARG A 141 -15.91 -3.69 -10.23
C ARG A 141 -14.52 -3.77 -9.59
N PRO A 142 -14.41 -4.24 -8.32
CA PRO A 142 -13.13 -4.43 -7.67
C PRO A 142 -12.22 -5.34 -8.49
N ARG A 143 -10.96 -4.94 -8.57
CA ARG A 143 -9.88 -5.71 -9.20
C ARG A 143 -8.82 -6.02 -8.16
N VAL A 144 -8.12 -7.12 -8.35
CA VAL A 144 -6.98 -7.47 -7.51
C VAL A 144 -5.82 -6.55 -7.88
N ALA A 145 -5.24 -5.90 -6.89
CA ALA A 145 -4.10 -5.02 -7.06
C ALA A 145 -2.84 -5.85 -7.33
N LEU A 146 -2.39 -5.82 -8.58
CA LEU A 146 -1.11 -6.43 -8.97
C LEU A 146 0.06 -5.50 -8.61
N ARG A 147 1.26 -6.08 -8.55
CA ARG A 147 2.53 -5.37 -8.43
C ARG A 147 3.47 -5.81 -9.55
N GLU A 148 4.53 -5.05 -9.77
CA GLU A 148 5.59 -5.45 -10.68
C GLU A 148 6.88 -5.67 -9.90
N SER A 149 7.68 -6.64 -10.34
CA SER A 149 8.99 -6.96 -9.77
C SER A 149 9.95 -7.34 -10.89
N VAL A 150 11.13 -7.78 -10.52
CA VAL A 150 12.14 -8.31 -11.44
C VAL A 150 12.60 -9.69 -10.98
N GLU A 151 12.90 -10.58 -11.94
CA GLU A 151 13.43 -11.92 -11.63
C GLU A 151 14.95 -11.93 -11.46
N MET A 152 15.64 -11.00 -12.11
CA MET A 152 17.09 -10.95 -12.14
C MET A 152 17.62 -9.59 -11.71
N ALA A 153 18.77 -9.61 -11.05
CA ALA A 153 19.53 -8.39 -10.83
C ALA A 153 20.07 -7.85 -12.16
N PHE A 154 20.01 -6.55 -12.32
CA PHE A 154 20.58 -5.85 -13.48
C PHE A 154 21.35 -4.61 -13.03
N GLU A 155 22.49 -4.38 -13.65
CA GLU A 155 23.33 -3.21 -13.47
C GLU A 155 23.68 -2.60 -14.84
N HIS A 156 23.50 -1.30 -14.97
CA HIS A 156 23.93 -0.59 -16.17
C HIS A 156 25.47 -0.63 -16.29
N SER A 157 25.97 -1.01 -17.45
CA SER A 157 27.41 -0.96 -17.75
C SER A 157 27.90 0.46 -18.08
N THR A 158 26.99 1.31 -18.58
CA THR A 158 27.23 2.71 -18.95
C THR A 158 26.13 3.60 -18.43
N ASP A 159 26.38 4.91 -18.34
CA ASP A 159 25.35 5.85 -17.92
C ASP A 159 24.22 5.93 -18.96
N VAL A 160 22.98 5.92 -18.48
CA VAL A 160 21.79 6.26 -19.26
C VAL A 160 21.73 7.78 -19.34
N ILE A 161 21.77 8.32 -20.56
CA ILE A 161 21.87 9.76 -20.78
C ILE A 161 20.47 10.34 -21.07
N TYR A 162 20.12 11.36 -20.32
CA TYR A 162 19.03 12.27 -20.63
C TYR A 162 19.65 13.59 -21.15
N ASP A 163 19.45 13.88 -22.42
CA ASP A 163 19.90 15.12 -23.06
C ASP A 163 18.73 15.68 -23.89
N ALA A 164 18.15 16.76 -23.44
CA ALA A 164 16.98 17.36 -24.06
C ALA A 164 17.09 18.88 -24.04
N THR A 165 16.42 19.55 -24.99
CA THR A 165 16.29 21.00 -24.99
C THR A 165 14.84 21.40 -24.76
N LEU A 166 14.57 22.14 -23.71
CA LEU A 166 13.24 22.61 -23.33
C LEU A 166 13.28 24.14 -23.20
N GLY A 167 12.44 24.85 -23.96
CA GLY A 167 12.39 26.32 -23.91
C GLY A 167 13.72 27.00 -24.25
N GLY A 168 14.57 26.40 -25.11
CA GLY A 168 15.88 26.90 -25.46
C GLY A 168 16.98 26.62 -24.44
N GLN A 169 16.67 25.97 -23.32
CA GLN A 169 17.64 25.54 -22.31
C GLN A 169 17.95 24.05 -22.47
N ARG A 170 19.26 23.74 -22.54
CA ARG A 170 19.70 22.33 -22.53
C ARG A 170 19.57 21.75 -21.14
N LEU A 171 19.00 20.54 -21.06
CA LEU A 171 18.85 19.72 -19.87
C LEU A 171 19.68 18.45 -20.05
N PHE A 172 20.60 18.21 -19.12
CA PHE A 172 21.52 17.07 -19.19
C PHE A 172 21.61 16.34 -17.85
N CYS A 173 21.60 15.01 -17.91
CA CYS A 173 21.90 14.15 -16.76
C CYS A 173 22.27 12.75 -17.28
N GLY A 174 23.31 12.13 -16.70
CA GLY A 174 23.65 10.73 -16.91
C GLY A 174 23.53 9.95 -15.61
N LEU A 175 22.95 8.75 -15.64
CA LEU A 175 22.66 7.97 -14.44
C LEU A 175 22.95 6.48 -14.68
N ARG A 176 23.63 5.83 -13.75
CA ARG A 176 23.73 4.36 -13.66
C ARG A 176 23.00 3.86 -12.44
N LEU A 177 22.20 2.82 -12.66
CA LEU A 177 21.45 2.14 -11.63
C LEU A 177 21.81 0.67 -11.59
N ARG A 178 21.65 0.10 -10.41
CA ARG A 178 21.51 -1.34 -10.15
C ARG A 178 20.12 -1.58 -9.59
N VAL A 179 19.43 -2.57 -10.15
CA VAL A 179 18.17 -3.10 -9.60
C VAL A 179 18.41 -4.54 -9.17
N THR A 180 17.91 -4.91 -8.00
CA THR A 180 18.11 -6.23 -7.40
C THR A 180 16.79 -6.74 -6.85
N PRO A 181 16.36 -7.98 -7.21
CA PRO A 181 15.21 -8.59 -6.57
C PRO A 181 15.51 -8.85 -5.10
N LEU A 182 14.52 -8.61 -4.24
CA LEU A 182 14.60 -8.92 -2.82
C LEU A 182 14.01 -10.31 -2.58
N ALA A 183 14.73 -11.15 -1.80
CA ALA A 183 14.35 -12.53 -1.58
C ALA A 183 13.28 -12.70 -0.48
N ASP A 184 13.13 -11.71 0.39
CA ASP A 184 12.21 -11.79 1.53
C ASP A 184 10.79 -11.43 1.13
N GLU A 185 9.85 -12.30 1.44
CA GLU A 185 8.41 -12.07 1.19
C GLU A 185 7.92 -10.80 1.89
N GLU A 186 8.45 -10.45 3.06
CA GLU A 186 8.16 -9.22 3.78
C GLU A 186 8.59 -7.94 3.02
N ALA A 187 9.61 -8.06 2.15
CA ALA A 187 10.07 -6.94 1.34
C ALA A 187 9.08 -6.53 0.24
N TYR A 188 8.12 -7.39 -0.10
CA TYR A 188 7.06 -7.07 -1.07
C TYR A 188 6.03 -6.08 -0.54
N GLU A 189 5.93 -5.90 0.78
CA GLU A 189 4.98 -4.99 1.42
C GLU A 189 5.60 -3.62 1.69
N ALA A 190 6.91 -3.55 1.77
CA ALA A 190 7.64 -2.33 2.04
C ALA A 190 7.75 -1.43 0.80
N ALA A 191 7.96 -0.14 1.04
CA ALA A 191 8.36 0.78 -0.02
C ALA A 191 9.68 0.30 -0.65
N VAL A 192 9.84 0.53 -1.96
CA VAL A 192 11.06 0.19 -2.70
C VAL A 192 12.26 0.87 -2.04
N PRO A 193 13.24 0.12 -1.49
CA PRO A 193 14.42 0.73 -0.91
C PRO A 193 15.28 1.36 -2.01
N ILE A 194 15.54 2.66 -1.86
CA ILE A 194 16.35 3.48 -2.78
C ILE A 194 17.61 3.90 -2.06
N THR A 195 18.76 3.59 -2.66
CA THR A 195 20.07 3.95 -2.12
C THR A 195 20.82 4.86 -3.09
N THR A 196 21.26 6.03 -2.61
CA THR A 196 21.98 7.05 -3.39
C THR A 196 23.36 7.39 -2.82
N ASN A 197 23.84 6.60 -1.85
CA ASN A 197 25.06 6.90 -1.09
C ASN A 197 26.35 6.89 -1.94
N ALA A 198 26.38 6.14 -3.03
CA ALA A 198 27.53 6.07 -3.94
C ALA A 198 27.64 7.27 -4.89
N VAL A 199 26.61 8.11 -4.95
CA VAL A 199 26.52 9.23 -5.90
C VAL A 199 27.19 10.49 -5.33
N ASP A 200 28.16 11.04 -6.07
CA ASP A 200 28.74 12.36 -5.77
C ASP A 200 27.84 13.44 -6.36
N ALA A 201 26.99 14.04 -5.53
CA ALA A 201 26.02 15.05 -5.91
C ALA A 201 25.74 16.04 -4.77
N THR A 202 25.33 17.25 -5.17
CA THR A 202 24.86 18.22 -4.19
C THR A 202 23.58 17.70 -3.47
N PRO A 203 23.29 18.17 -2.23
CA PRO A 203 22.09 17.74 -1.52
C PRO A 203 20.80 17.91 -2.34
N LEU A 204 20.68 19.01 -3.06
CA LEU A 204 19.52 19.31 -3.91
C LEU A 204 19.35 18.30 -5.06
N LEU A 205 20.45 17.92 -5.73
CA LEU A 205 20.39 16.93 -6.82
C LEU A 205 20.14 15.51 -6.29
N ARG A 206 20.65 15.20 -5.11
CA ARG A 206 20.42 13.91 -4.45
C ARG A 206 18.95 13.76 -4.05
N GLU A 207 18.36 14.79 -3.44
CA GLU A 207 16.93 14.82 -3.11
C GLU A 207 16.08 14.64 -4.38
N ALA A 208 16.41 15.38 -5.46
CA ALA A 208 15.72 15.23 -6.75
C ALA A 208 15.86 13.83 -7.37
N LEU A 209 16.99 13.16 -7.16
CA LEU A 209 17.23 11.79 -7.59
C LEU A 209 16.35 10.81 -6.79
N GLU A 210 16.33 10.92 -5.48
CA GLU A 210 15.51 10.08 -4.59
C GLU A 210 14.02 10.24 -4.90
N GLU A 211 13.54 11.47 -5.01
CA GLU A 211 12.15 11.76 -5.41
C GLU A 211 11.82 11.20 -6.80
N GLY A 212 12.74 11.38 -7.77
CA GLY A 212 12.56 10.89 -9.13
C GLY A 212 12.49 9.37 -9.20
N LEU A 213 13.34 8.66 -8.48
CA LEU A 213 13.33 7.18 -8.40
C LEU A 213 12.09 6.69 -7.66
N ALA A 214 11.71 7.33 -6.54
CA ALA A 214 10.51 6.98 -5.78
C ALA A 214 9.25 7.15 -6.64
N ALA A 215 9.13 8.28 -7.34
CA ALA A 215 8.02 8.51 -8.26
C ALA A 215 8.01 7.50 -9.42
N ALA A 216 9.16 7.18 -10.01
CA ALA A 216 9.27 6.19 -11.07
C ALA A 216 8.92 4.77 -10.60
N ALA A 217 9.22 4.43 -9.34
CA ALA A 217 8.89 3.12 -8.75
C ALA A 217 7.38 2.91 -8.53
N THR A 218 6.58 3.97 -8.55
CA THR A 218 5.11 3.84 -8.49
C THR A 218 4.51 3.29 -9.78
N ARG A 219 5.29 3.25 -10.87
CA ARG A 219 4.82 2.84 -12.20
C ARG A 219 5.83 1.91 -12.89
N GLY A 220 5.56 0.62 -12.91
CA GLY A 220 6.39 -0.39 -13.58
C GLY A 220 6.26 -0.37 -15.11
N VAL A 221 6.93 -1.32 -15.77
CA VAL A 221 7.10 -1.33 -17.23
C VAL A 221 6.22 -2.34 -17.97
N LEU A 222 5.52 -3.24 -17.26
CA LEU A 222 4.63 -4.26 -17.86
C LEU A 222 3.19 -3.75 -18.01
N ARG A 223 2.58 -3.36 -16.88
CA ARG A 223 1.19 -2.89 -16.79
C ARG A 223 1.06 -1.56 -16.07
N GLY A 224 2.18 -0.90 -15.78
CA GLY A 224 2.20 0.34 -15.03
C GLY A 224 1.86 0.18 -13.54
N GLN A 225 1.96 -1.03 -13.00
CA GLN A 225 1.71 -1.27 -11.58
C GLN A 225 2.93 -0.88 -10.74
N ALA A 226 2.71 -0.48 -9.50
CA ALA A 226 3.80 -0.10 -8.62
C ALA A 226 4.75 -1.27 -8.37
N LEU A 227 6.04 -0.97 -8.22
CA LEU A 227 7.07 -1.96 -7.93
C LEU A 227 6.94 -2.51 -6.51
N ALA A 228 7.31 -3.77 -6.34
CA ALA A 228 7.43 -4.43 -5.05
C ALA A 228 8.56 -5.46 -5.09
N GLY A 229 9.25 -5.67 -3.96
CA GLY A 229 10.33 -6.66 -3.87
C GLY A 229 11.54 -6.34 -4.73
N VAL A 230 11.84 -5.07 -4.96
CA VAL A 230 12.99 -4.61 -5.75
C VAL A 230 13.75 -3.56 -4.97
N ALA A 231 15.06 -3.69 -4.87
CA ALA A 231 15.95 -2.62 -4.39
C ALA A 231 16.55 -1.86 -5.57
N VAL A 232 16.64 -0.54 -5.46
CA VAL A 232 17.22 0.35 -6.46
C VAL A 232 18.42 1.09 -5.87
N GLU A 233 19.57 0.94 -6.49
CA GLU A 233 20.82 1.60 -6.10
C GLU A 233 21.32 2.49 -7.22
N ALA A 234 21.54 3.77 -6.93
CA ALA A 234 22.19 4.70 -7.83
C ALA A 234 23.72 4.59 -7.68
N LEU A 235 24.42 4.25 -8.76
CA LEU A 235 25.86 3.99 -8.79
C LEU A 235 26.69 5.22 -9.20
N SER A 236 26.16 6.02 -10.15
CA SER A 236 26.82 7.25 -10.60
C SER A 236 25.78 8.26 -11.09
N LEU A 237 26.11 9.53 -10.94
CA LEU A 237 25.36 10.66 -11.53
C LEU A 237 26.34 11.53 -12.30
N GLN A 238 26.19 11.60 -13.62
CA GLN A 238 26.95 12.50 -14.46
C GLN A 238 26.23 13.84 -14.60
N THR A 239 26.93 14.91 -14.31
CA THR A 239 26.42 16.28 -14.36
C THR A 239 27.13 17.11 -15.40
N ASP A 240 26.45 18.12 -15.95
CA ASP A 240 27.00 19.10 -16.88
C ASP A 240 26.61 20.52 -16.45
N GLY A 241 27.16 20.94 -15.30
CA GLY A 241 26.99 22.28 -14.74
C GLY A 241 25.55 22.79 -14.73
N PRO A 242 25.28 23.96 -15.36
CA PRO A 242 23.95 24.56 -15.35
C PRO A 242 22.88 23.74 -16.12
N ALA A 243 23.28 22.81 -16.99
CA ALA A 243 22.35 21.95 -17.73
C ALA A 243 21.75 20.86 -16.85
N THR A 244 22.41 20.52 -15.71
CA THR A 244 21.88 19.55 -14.77
C THR A 244 21.03 20.21 -13.70
N THR A 245 19.73 20.24 -13.97
CA THR A 245 18.72 20.78 -13.05
C THR A 245 18.04 19.64 -12.27
N PRO A 246 17.37 19.91 -11.14
CA PRO A 246 16.56 18.91 -10.42
C PRO A 246 15.52 18.23 -11.34
N GLY A 247 14.92 18.99 -12.27
CA GLY A 247 13.98 18.44 -13.26
C GLY A 247 14.64 17.46 -14.23
N ALA A 248 15.86 17.77 -14.71
CA ALA A 248 16.64 16.87 -15.57
C ALA A 248 17.00 15.57 -14.83
N VAL A 249 17.36 15.65 -13.55
CA VAL A 249 17.69 14.50 -12.71
C VAL A 249 16.47 13.60 -12.50
N ARG A 250 15.28 14.17 -12.18
CA ARG A 250 14.03 13.38 -12.08
C ARG A 250 13.67 12.68 -13.39
N ALA A 251 13.80 13.37 -14.53
CA ALA A 251 13.53 12.78 -15.85
C ALA A 251 14.51 11.65 -16.18
N CYS A 252 15.80 11.85 -15.89
CA CYS A 252 16.83 10.83 -16.06
C CYS A 252 16.59 9.62 -15.17
N ALA A 253 16.18 9.83 -13.91
CA ALA A 253 15.85 8.77 -12.96
C ALA A 253 14.72 7.87 -13.50
N ALA A 254 13.65 8.46 -14.00
CA ALA A 254 12.54 7.72 -14.60
C ALA A 254 12.98 6.92 -15.84
N LEU A 255 13.79 7.53 -16.73
CA LEU A 255 14.32 6.86 -17.92
C LEU A 255 15.23 5.70 -17.57
N ALA A 256 16.19 5.92 -16.67
CA ALA A 256 17.16 4.90 -16.25
C ALA A 256 16.49 3.73 -15.51
N LEU A 257 15.53 4.01 -14.62
CA LEU A 257 14.80 2.95 -13.94
C LEU A 257 13.97 2.12 -14.92
N ALA A 258 13.28 2.75 -15.86
CA ALA A 258 12.49 2.05 -16.87
C ALA A 258 13.37 1.15 -17.77
N ASP A 259 14.58 1.61 -18.15
CA ASP A 259 15.54 0.80 -18.92
C ASP A 259 16.06 -0.40 -18.08
N ALA A 260 16.44 -0.15 -16.82
CA ALA A 260 16.90 -1.20 -15.92
C ALA A 260 15.85 -2.28 -15.71
N LEU A 261 14.61 -1.90 -15.44
CA LEU A 261 13.50 -2.83 -15.23
C LEU A 261 13.23 -3.70 -16.46
N LYS A 262 13.23 -3.13 -17.67
CA LYS A 262 13.04 -3.90 -18.91
C LYS A 262 14.10 -4.97 -19.12
N ARG A 263 15.33 -4.71 -18.67
CA ARG A 263 16.46 -5.64 -18.81
C ARG A 263 16.56 -6.67 -17.68
N ALA A 264 15.97 -6.37 -16.53
CA ALA A 264 15.98 -7.22 -15.34
C ALA A 264 14.92 -8.34 -15.35
N GLN A 265 14.32 -8.64 -16.51
CA GLN A 265 13.22 -9.61 -16.65
C GLN A 265 12.04 -9.26 -15.72
N PRO A 266 11.24 -8.26 -16.09
CA PRO A 266 10.13 -7.83 -15.25
C PRO A 266 9.04 -8.88 -15.17
N VAL A 267 8.45 -9.04 -13.98
CA VAL A 267 7.41 -10.03 -13.66
C VAL A 267 6.25 -9.36 -12.93
N LEU A 268 5.02 -9.87 -13.18
CA LEU A 268 3.85 -9.47 -12.41
C LEU A 268 3.75 -10.30 -11.14
N LEU A 269 3.46 -9.64 -10.04
CA LEU A 269 3.13 -10.26 -8.75
C LEU A 269 1.63 -10.18 -8.51
N GLU A 270 1.06 -11.29 -8.03
CA GLU A 270 -0.34 -11.37 -7.58
C GLU A 270 -0.39 -11.62 -6.07
N PRO A 271 -1.36 -11.06 -5.34
CA PRO A 271 -1.52 -11.33 -3.92
C PRO A 271 -2.03 -12.75 -3.70
N ILE A 272 -1.34 -13.46 -2.82
CA ILE A 272 -1.72 -14.76 -2.30
C ILE A 272 -2.36 -14.55 -0.94
N VAL A 273 -3.51 -15.17 -0.73
CA VAL A 273 -4.20 -15.15 0.55
C VAL A 273 -4.20 -16.53 1.19
N ARG A 274 -4.07 -16.56 2.49
CA ARG A 274 -4.26 -17.74 3.32
C ARG A 274 -5.74 -17.88 3.63
N LEU A 275 -6.27 -19.03 3.28
CA LEU A 275 -7.64 -19.44 3.56
C LEU A 275 -7.65 -20.37 4.77
N GLU A 276 -8.62 -20.19 5.65
CA GLU A 276 -9.01 -21.13 6.68
C GLU A 276 -10.48 -21.45 6.46
N ILE A 277 -10.78 -22.68 6.02
CA ILE A 277 -12.12 -23.11 5.66
C ILE A 277 -12.57 -24.17 6.64
N GLU A 278 -13.69 -23.96 7.31
CA GLU A 278 -14.33 -24.95 8.15
C GLU A 278 -15.53 -25.54 7.42
N ALA A 279 -15.48 -26.84 7.12
CA ALA A 279 -16.49 -27.55 6.35
C ALA A 279 -16.89 -28.86 7.03
N PRO A 280 -18.14 -29.37 6.82
CA PRO A 280 -18.53 -30.72 7.27
C PRO A 280 -17.71 -31.78 6.51
N ASP A 281 -17.36 -32.87 7.19
CA ASP A 281 -16.46 -33.92 6.66
C ASP A 281 -16.94 -34.48 5.30
N ARG A 282 -18.26 -34.55 5.10
CA ARG A 282 -18.85 -35.01 3.82
C ARG A 282 -18.53 -34.10 2.64
N ALA A 283 -18.29 -32.81 2.86
CA ALA A 283 -18.03 -31.84 1.80
C ALA A 283 -16.53 -31.56 1.57
N VAL A 284 -15.64 -32.10 2.40
CA VAL A 284 -14.20 -31.86 2.33
C VAL A 284 -13.63 -32.22 0.95
N GLY A 285 -14.05 -33.37 0.37
CA GLY A 285 -13.59 -33.80 -0.93
C GLY A 285 -13.94 -32.82 -2.06
N ASP A 286 -15.16 -32.30 -2.05
CA ASP A 286 -15.61 -31.33 -3.06
C ASP A 286 -14.91 -29.98 -2.91
N VAL A 287 -14.71 -29.52 -1.66
CA VAL A 287 -13.97 -28.29 -1.35
C VAL A 287 -12.51 -28.42 -1.79
N LEU A 288 -11.83 -29.52 -1.49
CA LEU A 288 -10.44 -29.75 -1.91
C LEU A 288 -10.31 -29.80 -3.43
N SER A 289 -11.28 -30.43 -4.12
CA SER A 289 -11.31 -30.48 -5.57
C SER A 289 -11.48 -29.08 -6.19
N ASP A 290 -12.39 -28.25 -5.65
CA ASP A 290 -12.57 -26.87 -6.13
C ASP A 290 -11.33 -26.01 -5.87
N LEU A 291 -10.73 -26.12 -4.69
CA LEU A 291 -9.49 -25.41 -4.34
C LEU A 291 -8.36 -25.76 -5.32
N ALA A 292 -8.18 -27.03 -5.65
CA ALA A 292 -7.10 -27.46 -6.51
C ALA A 292 -7.34 -27.10 -7.99
N THR A 293 -8.57 -27.27 -8.49
CA THR A 293 -8.87 -27.15 -9.92
C THR A 293 -9.28 -25.74 -10.32
N ALA A 294 -10.19 -25.11 -9.58
CA ALA A 294 -10.76 -23.81 -9.93
C ALA A 294 -10.02 -22.64 -9.27
N ARG A 295 -9.39 -22.86 -8.11
CA ARG A 295 -8.78 -21.76 -7.33
C ARG A 295 -7.26 -21.74 -7.38
N ARG A 296 -6.62 -22.65 -8.09
CA ARG A 296 -5.13 -22.75 -8.12
C ARG A 296 -4.51 -22.74 -6.72
N ALA A 297 -5.28 -23.25 -5.72
CA ALA A 297 -4.88 -23.19 -4.34
C ALA A 297 -3.87 -24.29 -3.99
N LYS A 298 -2.90 -23.94 -3.16
CA LYS A 298 -1.99 -24.89 -2.53
C LYS A 298 -2.52 -25.21 -1.14
N VAL A 299 -3.05 -26.43 -0.96
CA VAL A 299 -3.48 -26.91 0.36
C VAL A 299 -2.25 -27.13 1.23
N LEU A 300 -2.26 -26.57 2.42
CA LEU A 300 -1.18 -26.64 3.39
C LEU A 300 -1.46 -27.67 4.49
N ASP A 301 -2.70 -27.70 4.98
CA ASP A 301 -3.11 -28.61 6.05
C ASP A 301 -4.60 -28.95 5.98
N VAL A 302 -4.97 -30.12 6.49
CA VAL A 302 -6.35 -30.54 6.66
C VAL A 302 -6.47 -31.26 8.01
N THR A 303 -7.14 -30.64 8.95
CA THR A 303 -7.31 -31.15 10.30
C THR A 303 -8.77 -31.50 10.55
N SER A 304 -9.07 -32.76 10.86
CA SER A 304 -10.43 -33.21 11.22
C SER A 304 -10.73 -32.94 12.70
N ARG A 305 -11.92 -32.37 12.99
CA ARG A 305 -12.43 -32.11 14.33
C ARG A 305 -13.84 -32.67 14.47
N ALA A 306 -13.96 -33.85 15.02
CA ALA A 306 -15.23 -34.56 15.23
C ALA A 306 -16.03 -34.75 13.93
N THR A 307 -16.93 -33.85 13.56
CA THR A 307 -17.81 -33.91 12.39
C THR A 307 -17.49 -32.84 11.32
N ARG A 308 -16.48 -32.02 11.58
CA ARG A 308 -16.05 -30.92 10.71
C ARG A 308 -14.54 -30.97 10.52
N SER A 309 -14.10 -30.52 9.40
CA SER A 309 -12.67 -30.39 9.09
C SER A 309 -12.31 -28.94 8.83
N VAL A 310 -11.12 -28.56 9.24
CA VAL A 310 -10.50 -27.27 8.95
C VAL A 310 -9.46 -27.49 7.86
N ILE A 311 -9.61 -26.78 6.76
CA ILE A 311 -8.70 -26.80 5.60
C ILE A 311 -7.93 -25.48 5.60
N ILE A 312 -6.61 -25.54 5.57
CA ILE A 312 -5.74 -24.40 5.41
C ILE A 312 -5.11 -24.45 4.03
N ALA A 313 -5.26 -23.38 3.26
CA ALA A 313 -4.73 -23.30 1.91
C ALA A 313 -4.26 -21.90 1.57
N ASN A 314 -3.30 -21.79 0.65
CA ASN A 314 -2.92 -20.52 0.02
C ASN A 314 -3.47 -20.49 -1.40
N ALA A 315 -4.12 -19.40 -1.78
CA ALA A 315 -4.68 -19.22 -3.12
C ALA A 315 -4.47 -17.81 -3.66
N PRO A 316 -4.31 -17.64 -4.98
CA PRO A 316 -4.34 -16.33 -5.60
C PRO A 316 -5.68 -15.63 -5.37
N LEU A 317 -5.64 -14.39 -4.89
CA LEU A 317 -6.84 -13.63 -4.52
C LEU A 317 -7.82 -13.49 -5.71
N GLU A 318 -7.29 -13.32 -6.92
CA GLU A 318 -8.10 -13.19 -8.14
C GLU A 318 -9.04 -14.39 -8.34
N THR A 319 -8.61 -15.61 -7.98
CA THR A 319 -9.42 -16.82 -8.12
C THR A 319 -10.51 -16.96 -7.07
N LEU A 320 -10.46 -16.14 -6.04
CA LEU A 320 -11.39 -16.15 -4.91
C LEU A 320 -12.52 -15.13 -5.03
N LEU A 321 -12.53 -14.32 -6.09
CA LEU A 321 -13.64 -13.42 -6.37
C LEU A 321 -14.95 -14.23 -6.46
N GLY A 322 -15.94 -13.87 -5.62
CA GLY A 322 -17.19 -14.61 -5.51
C GLY A 322 -17.10 -16.00 -4.84
N TYR A 323 -15.97 -16.33 -4.20
CA TYR A 323 -15.77 -17.66 -3.58
C TYR A 323 -16.80 -17.98 -2.48
N SER A 324 -17.27 -16.99 -1.75
CA SER A 324 -18.32 -17.19 -0.72
C SER A 324 -19.58 -17.87 -1.28
N THR A 325 -19.99 -17.48 -2.47
CA THR A 325 -21.15 -18.07 -3.14
C THR A 325 -20.87 -19.49 -3.63
N ALA A 326 -19.69 -19.72 -4.19
CA ALA A 326 -19.26 -21.04 -4.65
C ALA A 326 -19.16 -22.03 -3.46
N LEU A 327 -18.52 -21.63 -2.36
CA LEU A 327 -18.37 -22.45 -1.17
C LEU A 327 -19.73 -22.82 -0.55
N ARG A 328 -20.68 -21.85 -0.47
CA ARG A 328 -22.04 -22.11 0.01
C ARG A 328 -22.75 -23.14 -0.88
N SER A 329 -22.60 -23.03 -2.18
CA SER A 329 -23.20 -23.99 -3.12
C SER A 329 -22.64 -25.40 -2.96
N LEU A 330 -21.30 -25.54 -2.83
CA LEU A 330 -20.63 -26.83 -2.63
C LEU A 330 -21.00 -27.50 -1.31
N THR A 331 -21.26 -26.72 -0.27
CA THR A 331 -21.43 -27.21 1.11
C THR A 331 -22.85 -27.03 1.64
N GLN A 332 -23.81 -26.66 0.78
CA GLN A 332 -25.21 -26.39 1.15
C GLN A 332 -25.33 -25.30 2.23
N GLY A 333 -24.40 -24.36 2.24
CA GLY A 333 -24.35 -23.25 3.20
C GLY A 333 -23.72 -23.58 4.55
N GLU A 334 -23.22 -24.80 4.75
CA GLU A 334 -22.71 -25.25 6.07
C GLU A 334 -21.23 -24.87 6.31
N ALA A 335 -20.45 -24.58 5.27
CA ALA A 335 -19.07 -24.16 5.43
C ALA A 335 -18.96 -22.64 5.63
N THR A 336 -17.94 -22.29 6.40
CA THR A 336 -17.48 -20.91 6.61
C THR A 336 -16.02 -20.80 6.21
N PHE A 337 -15.56 -19.61 5.84
CA PHE A 337 -14.14 -19.36 5.61
C PHE A 337 -13.73 -17.99 6.10
N ALA A 338 -12.46 -17.91 6.49
CA ALA A 338 -11.73 -16.67 6.73
C ALA A 338 -10.59 -16.58 5.72
N GLN A 339 -10.21 -15.37 5.35
CA GLN A 339 -9.06 -15.11 4.49
C GLN A 339 -8.20 -14.01 5.08
N ALA A 340 -6.89 -14.16 4.93
CA ALA A 340 -5.91 -13.15 5.32
C ALA A 340 -4.84 -13.05 4.23
N PHE A 341 -4.33 -11.84 3.98
CA PHE A 341 -3.18 -11.66 3.10
C PHE A 341 -2.00 -12.50 3.62
N ALA A 342 -1.34 -13.24 2.75
CA ALA A 342 -0.17 -14.05 3.09
C ALA A 342 1.12 -13.42 2.53
N HIS A 343 1.22 -13.27 1.22
CA HIS A 343 2.38 -12.70 0.52
C HIS A 343 2.03 -12.36 -0.93
N LEU A 344 2.95 -11.70 -1.64
CA LEU A 344 2.91 -11.58 -3.09
C LEU A 344 3.70 -12.72 -3.74
N ALA A 345 3.24 -13.24 -4.86
CA ALA A 345 3.95 -14.27 -5.62
C ALA A 345 3.91 -13.96 -7.13
N PRO A 346 4.90 -14.44 -7.91
CA PRO A 346 4.86 -14.34 -9.36
C PRO A 346 3.57 -14.94 -9.94
N ARG A 347 2.90 -14.15 -10.78
CA ARG A 347 1.68 -14.59 -11.45
C ARG A 347 2.01 -15.66 -12.49
N VAL A 348 1.47 -16.83 -12.30
CA VAL A 348 1.54 -17.91 -13.30
C VAL A 348 0.49 -17.62 -14.36
N GLY A 349 0.93 -17.41 -15.58
CA GLY A 349 0.10 -17.08 -16.75
C GLY A 349 -0.83 -18.19 -17.19
#